data_c15dd01803cd68f79fee34eb203e28b8
#
_entry.id   c15dd01803cd68f79fee34eb203e28b8
#
_cell.length_a   1.000
_cell.length_b   1.000
_cell.length_c   1.000
_cell.angle_alpha   90.00
_cell.angle_beta   90.00
_cell.angle_gamma   90.00
#
_symmetry.space_group_name_H-M   'P 1'
#
loop_
_entity.id
_entity.type
_entity.pdbx_description
1 polymer ?
#
loop_
_entity_poly.entity_id
_entity_poly.type
_entity_poly.pdbx_seq_one_letter_code
_entity_poly.pdbx_strand_id
1 'polypeptide(L)'
;RYLEDGATGLMVPHVSTVEAARELVESVKFPPIGNRGLDAAGLDCDFSLPEHVEYVREANEQTMLVVQIETPEAVENVEAIAALEGVDGLFIGPGDLGMRLALDETTEMTAESATERVAAAAGAAGKDWGRQGGSELMGPLFDQGARLLAHGGDFGANMDHLQE
;
A
#
# COMPACT_ATOMS: atom_id res chain seq x y z
N ARG A 1 5.34 -14.91 7.33
CA ARG A 1 4.31 -15.45 8.24
C ARG A 1 2.89 -15.06 7.84
N TYR A 2 2.53 -13.74 7.73
CA TYR A 2 1.13 -13.36 7.43
C TYR A 2 0.61 -13.95 6.11
N LEU A 3 1.46 -14.05 5.09
CA LEU A 3 1.10 -14.65 3.81
C LEU A 3 0.89 -16.16 3.97
N GLU A 4 1.75 -16.85 4.71
CA GLU A 4 1.62 -18.28 5.03
C GLU A 4 0.38 -18.57 5.90
N ASP A 5 -0.04 -17.60 6.72
CA ASP A 5 -1.28 -17.63 7.50
C ASP A 5 -2.53 -17.32 6.62
N GLY A 6 -2.38 -17.14 5.30
CA GLY A 6 -3.46 -17.00 4.33
C GLY A 6 -3.82 -15.55 3.92
N ALA A 7 -3.02 -14.56 4.29
CA ALA A 7 -3.21 -13.21 3.75
C ALA A 7 -2.92 -13.18 2.24
N THR A 8 -3.81 -12.57 1.45
CA THR A 8 -3.66 -12.42 -0.01
C THR A 8 -2.83 -11.19 -0.38
N GLY A 9 -2.45 -10.37 0.58
CA GLY A 9 -1.61 -9.20 0.39
C GLY A 9 -1.32 -8.49 1.69
N LEU A 10 -0.40 -7.56 1.64
CA LEU A 10 0.02 -6.75 2.78
C LEU A 10 -0.07 -5.27 2.42
N MET A 11 -0.62 -4.48 3.32
CA MET A 11 -0.49 -3.02 3.31
C MET A 11 0.48 -2.63 4.43
N VAL A 12 1.63 -2.05 4.06
CA VAL A 12 2.73 -1.79 5.00
C VAL A 12 2.89 -0.30 5.25
N PRO A 13 2.77 0.14 6.53
CA PRO A 13 2.90 1.54 6.90
C PRO A 13 4.36 2.00 6.94
N HIS A 14 4.57 3.33 6.99
CA HIS A 14 5.85 3.99 7.21
C HIS A 14 6.95 3.66 6.19
N VAL A 15 6.59 3.47 4.94
CA VAL A 15 7.56 3.23 3.85
C VAL A 15 8.00 4.56 3.26
N SER A 16 9.11 5.10 3.76
CA SER A 16 9.59 6.44 3.39
C SER A 16 10.69 6.43 2.32
N THR A 17 11.43 5.33 2.17
CA THR A 17 12.57 5.24 1.25
C THR A 17 12.40 4.12 0.23
N VAL A 18 13.11 4.24 -0.88
CA VAL A 18 13.16 3.22 -1.93
C VAL A 18 13.78 1.92 -1.40
N GLU A 19 14.77 2.03 -0.53
CA GLU A 19 15.44 0.90 0.12
C GLU A 19 14.45 0.11 1.00
N ALA A 20 13.67 0.81 1.84
CA ALA A 20 12.66 0.16 2.67
C ALA A 20 11.58 -0.55 1.81
N ALA A 21 11.14 0.09 0.73
CA ALA A 21 10.20 -0.53 -0.20
C ALA A 21 10.80 -1.78 -0.88
N ARG A 22 12.08 -1.74 -1.26
CA ARG A 22 12.81 -2.87 -1.84
C ARG A 22 12.93 -4.04 -0.85
N GLU A 23 13.27 -3.78 0.41
CA GLU A 23 13.32 -4.81 1.44
C GLU A 23 11.98 -5.51 1.65
N LEU A 24 10.88 -4.78 1.51
CA LEU A 24 9.53 -5.37 1.54
C LEU A 24 9.30 -6.26 0.33
N VAL A 25 9.66 -5.82 -0.87
CA VAL A 25 9.56 -6.65 -2.09
C VAL A 25 10.36 -7.94 -1.92
N GLU A 26 11.62 -7.85 -1.45
CA GLU A 26 12.47 -9.02 -1.16
C GLU A 26 11.79 -10.01 -0.18
N SER A 27 11.02 -9.49 0.78
CA SER A 27 10.38 -10.30 1.80
C SER A 27 9.02 -10.89 1.37
N VAL A 28 8.31 -10.23 0.44
CA VAL A 28 6.92 -10.54 0.06
C VAL A 28 6.85 -11.36 -1.23
N LYS A 29 7.71 -11.06 -2.19
CA LYS A 29 7.72 -11.70 -3.52
C LYS A 29 8.77 -12.79 -3.60
N PHE A 30 8.45 -13.85 -4.32
CA PHE A 30 9.41 -14.91 -4.65
C PHE A 30 10.36 -14.50 -5.78
N PRO A 31 11.49 -15.20 -5.96
CA PRO A 31 12.32 -15.02 -7.16
C PRO A 31 11.51 -15.16 -8.46
N PRO A 32 11.80 -14.39 -9.52
CA PRO A 32 12.95 -13.46 -9.64
C PRO A 32 12.65 -12.05 -9.12
N ILE A 33 11.44 -11.74 -8.64
CA ILE A 33 11.03 -10.39 -8.23
C ILE A 33 11.61 -10.03 -6.86
N GLY A 34 11.56 -10.96 -5.92
CA GLY A 34 12.07 -10.82 -4.55
C GLY A 34 12.84 -12.07 -4.12
N ASN A 35 12.92 -12.28 -2.80
CA ASN A 35 13.69 -13.39 -2.22
C ASN A 35 12.93 -14.09 -1.07
N ARG A 36 11.60 -14.08 -1.12
CA ARG A 36 10.74 -14.78 -0.14
C ARG A 36 11.11 -16.25 -0.07
N GLY A 37 11.29 -16.76 1.15
CA GLY A 37 11.51 -18.19 1.40
C GLY A 37 10.23 -19.00 1.15
N LEU A 38 10.41 -20.24 0.68
CA LEU A 38 9.31 -21.17 0.44
C LEU A 38 9.05 -21.99 1.71
N ASP A 39 7.83 -21.88 2.25
CA ASP A 39 7.28 -22.81 3.25
C ASP A 39 6.19 -23.64 2.57
N ALA A 40 6.36 -24.96 2.58
CA ALA A 40 5.49 -25.90 1.90
C ALA A 40 4.25 -26.33 2.72
N ALA A 41 4.05 -25.74 3.91
CA ALA A 41 3.04 -26.21 4.86
C ALA A 41 2.07 -25.10 5.32
N GLY A 42 2.08 -23.95 4.64
CA GLY A 42 1.21 -22.82 4.96
C GLY A 42 -0.21 -22.94 4.41
N LEU A 43 -1.10 -22.10 4.91
CA LEU A 43 -2.47 -21.98 4.41
C LEU A 43 -2.52 -21.44 2.98
N ASP A 44 -1.55 -20.64 2.60
CA ASP A 44 -1.39 -20.07 1.24
C ASP A 44 -1.16 -21.10 0.14
N CYS A 45 -0.80 -22.35 0.52
CA CYS A 45 -0.64 -23.47 -0.39
C CYS A 45 -1.52 -24.68 -0.02
N ASP A 46 -2.63 -24.47 0.69
CA ASP A 46 -3.57 -25.51 1.14
C ASP A 46 -2.88 -26.66 1.93
N PHE A 47 -1.81 -26.32 2.68
CA PHE A 47 -0.99 -27.29 3.45
C PHE A 47 -0.36 -28.40 2.59
N SER A 48 -0.34 -28.24 1.29
CA SER A 48 0.19 -29.21 0.34
C SER A 48 0.73 -28.53 -0.90
N LEU A 49 2.03 -28.49 -1.03
CA LEU A 49 2.66 -27.82 -2.17
C LEU A 49 2.51 -28.68 -3.45
N PRO A 50 1.74 -28.23 -4.45
CA PRO A 50 1.55 -29.02 -5.68
C PRO A 50 2.84 -29.06 -6.50
N GLU A 51 3.17 -27.97 -7.18
CA GLU A 51 4.39 -27.81 -7.98
C GLU A 51 5.06 -26.50 -7.61
N HIS A 52 6.31 -26.53 -7.12
CA HIS A 52 6.99 -25.36 -6.56
C HIS A 52 7.06 -24.19 -7.53
N VAL A 53 7.35 -24.44 -8.80
CA VAL A 53 7.53 -23.38 -9.80
C VAL A 53 6.19 -22.72 -10.14
N GLU A 54 5.13 -23.51 -10.28
CA GLU A 54 3.79 -22.99 -10.58
C GLU A 54 3.25 -22.18 -9.39
N TYR A 55 3.36 -22.71 -8.17
CA TYR A 55 2.99 -21.99 -6.95
C TYR A 55 3.70 -20.65 -6.83
N VAL A 56 5.02 -20.61 -7.00
CA VAL A 56 5.83 -19.39 -6.89
C VAL A 56 5.37 -18.34 -7.92
N ARG A 57 5.10 -18.76 -9.15
CA ARG A 57 4.61 -17.87 -10.22
C ARG A 57 3.25 -17.29 -9.85
N GLU A 58 2.30 -18.16 -9.49
CA GLU A 58 0.95 -17.73 -9.11
C GLU A 58 0.95 -16.86 -7.85
N ALA A 59 1.74 -17.20 -6.84
CA ALA A 59 1.87 -16.40 -5.64
C ALA A 59 2.43 -15.00 -5.93
N ASN A 60 3.40 -14.86 -6.83
CA ASN A 60 3.89 -13.55 -7.25
C ASN A 60 2.83 -12.71 -7.97
N GLU A 61 1.97 -13.35 -8.77
CA GLU A 61 0.88 -12.69 -9.49
C GLU A 61 -0.28 -12.30 -8.57
N GLN A 62 -0.59 -13.11 -7.56
CA GLN A 62 -1.78 -12.97 -6.72
C GLN A 62 -1.51 -12.20 -5.41
N THR A 63 -0.28 -12.24 -4.91
CA THR A 63 0.07 -11.55 -3.65
C THR A 63 0.25 -10.06 -3.89
N MET A 64 -0.55 -9.23 -3.22
CA MET A 64 -0.45 -7.77 -3.31
C MET A 64 0.48 -7.20 -2.24
N LEU A 65 1.39 -6.32 -2.64
CA LEU A 65 2.15 -5.44 -1.75
C LEU A 65 1.73 -3.98 -2.00
N VAL A 66 1.02 -3.41 -1.03
CA VAL A 66 0.64 -2.00 -1.00
C VAL A 66 1.51 -1.29 0.03
N VAL A 67 2.16 -0.20 -0.36
CA VAL A 67 2.98 0.60 0.54
C VAL A 67 2.27 1.89 0.94
N GLN A 68 2.32 2.24 2.23
CA GLN A 68 1.71 3.48 2.71
C GLN A 68 2.67 4.66 2.57
N ILE A 69 2.21 5.67 1.85
CA ILE A 69 2.87 6.96 1.65
C ILE A 69 2.26 7.94 2.67
N GLU A 70 2.95 8.12 3.79
CA GLU A 70 2.41 8.85 4.94
C GLU A 70 3.46 9.73 5.65
N THR A 71 4.55 10.01 4.97
CA THR A 71 5.56 10.97 5.38
C THR A 71 5.94 11.89 4.22
N PRO A 72 6.38 13.15 4.47
CA PRO A 72 6.89 14.01 3.40
C PRO A 72 8.01 13.35 2.58
N GLU A 73 8.93 12.66 3.24
CA GLU A 73 10.00 11.89 2.60
C GLU A 73 9.46 10.79 1.66
N ALA A 74 8.40 10.08 2.07
CA ALA A 74 7.75 9.08 1.22
C ALA A 74 7.15 9.72 -0.04
N VAL A 75 6.55 10.90 0.09
CA VAL A 75 6.02 11.67 -1.05
C VAL A 75 7.15 12.13 -1.98
N GLU A 76 8.31 12.53 -1.43
CA GLU A 76 9.47 12.91 -2.23
C GLU A 76 10.07 11.73 -3.01
N ASN A 77 9.98 10.53 -2.48
CA ASN A 77 10.50 9.30 -3.09
C ASN A 77 9.46 8.52 -3.91
N VAL A 78 8.23 9.03 -4.03
CA VAL A 78 7.08 8.24 -4.50
C VAL A 78 7.24 7.70 -5.92
N GLU A 79 7.86 8.46 -6.82
CA GLU A 79 8.10 8.01 -8.20
C GLU A 79 9.03 6.79 -8.24
N ALA A 80 10.09 6.84 -7.44
CA ALA A 80 11.06 5.75 -7.38
C ALA A 80 10.49 4.52 -6.64
N ILE A 81 9.66 4.73 -5.61
CA ILE A 81 8.93 3.65 -4.91
C ILE A 81 7.92 3.01 -5.87
N ALA A 82 7.13 3.82 -6.58
CA ALA A 82 6.14 3.34 -7.54
C ALA A 82 6.77 2.54 -8.69
N ALA A 83 7.98 2.89 -9.11
CA ALA A 83 8.69 2.21 -10.19
C ALA A 83 9.24 0.82 -9.81
N LEU A 84 9.27 0.46 -8.52
CA LEU A 84 9.76 -0.85 -8.09
C LEU A 84 8.85 -1.97 -8.59
N GLU A 85 9.43 -2.95 -9.26
CA GLU A 85 8.77 -4.22 -9.52
C GLU A 85 8.45 -4.90 -8.19
N GLY A 86 7.24 -5.46 -8.05
CA GLY A 86 6.79 -6.10 -6.82
C GLY A 86 6.08 -5.19 -5.82
N VAL A 87 6.12 -3.87 -5.97
CA VAL A 87 5.13 -2.95 -5.36
C VAL A 87 3.90 -2.94 -6.25
N ASP A 88 2.74 -3.30 -5.75
CA ASP A 88 1.51 -3.43 -6.52
C ASP A 88 0.60 -2.20 -6.41
N GLY A 89 0.70 -1.46 -5.31
CA GLY A 89 -0.11 -0.26 -5.11
C GLY A 89 0.46 0.70 -4.07
N LEU A 90 -0.03 1.94 -4.11
CA LEU A 90 0.31 3.00 -3.18
C LEU A 90 -0.94 3.39 -2.38
N PHE A 91 -0.78 3.60 -1.08
CA PHE A 91 -1.87 4.07 -0.23
C PHE A 91 -1.46 5.27 0.61
N ILE A 92 -2.19 6.36 0.52
CA ILE A 92 -1.90 7.55 1.31
C ILE A 92 -2.49 7.38 2.70
N GLY A 93 -1.64 7.49 3.74
CA GLY A 93 -2.04 7.58 5.14
C GLY A 93 -2.30 9.04 5.55
N PRO A 94 -3.55 9.56 5.43
CA PRO A 94 -3.81 11.00 5.55
C PRO A 94 -3.61 11.51 6.98
N GLY A 95 -3.78 10.66 7.99
CA GLY A 95 -3.58 11.03 9.40
C GLY A 95 -2.12 11.37 9.70
N ASP A 96 -1.22 10.42 9.42
CA ASP A 96 0.21 10.59 9.66
C ASP A 96 0.83 11.66 8.75
N LEU A 97 0.49 11.65 7.46
CA LEU A 97 0.98 12.67 6.54
C LEU A 97 0.52 14.07 6.95
N GLY A 98 -0.77 14.25 7.26
CA GLY A 98 -1.31 15.54 7.68
C GLY A 98 -0.69 16.06 8.97
N MET A 99 -0.49 15.20 9.96
CA MET A 99 0.19 15.55 11.20
C MET A 99 1.63 16.03 10.94
N ARG A 100 2.38 15.30 10.10
CA ARG A 100 3.79 15.64 9.80
C ARG A 100 3.91 16.95 9.02
N LEU A 101 3.02 17.17 8.04
CA LEU A 101 2.97 18.43 7.30
C LEU A 101 2.61 19.61 8.21
N ALA A 102 1.71 19.41 9.16
CA ALA A 102 1.32 20.48 10.11
C ALA A 102 2.43 20.82 11.12
N LEU A 103 3.34 19.90 11.41
CA LEU A 103 4.48 20.12 12.31
C LEU A 103 5.73 20.66 11.62
N ASP A 104 5.81 20.61 10.29
CA ASP A 104 6.94 21.11 9.51
C ASP A 104 6.62 22.51 8.95
N GLU A 105 7.00 23.54 9.70
CA GLU A 105 6.81 24.94 9.30
C GLU A 105 7.64 25.35 8.06
N THR A 106 8.54 24.50 7.60
CA THR A 106 9.43 24.79 6.46
C THR A 106 8.94 24.21 5.14
N THR A 107 8.00 23.27 5.18
CA THR A 107 7.48 22.62 3.98
C THR A 107 6.40 23.47 3.30
N GLU A 108 6.46 23.53 1.97
CA GLU A 108 5.38 24.07 1.14
C GLU A 108 4.42 22.95 0.67
N MET A 109 4.70 21.68 1.00
CA MET A 109 3.87 20.56 0.63
C MET A 109 2.54 20.61 1.37
N THR A 110 1.45 20.40 0.64
CA THR A 110 0.10 20.26 1.20
C THR A 110 -0.41 18.84 1.03
N ALA A 111 -1.42 18.45 1.79
CA ALA A 111 -2.06 17.15 1.62
C ALA A 111 -2.66 16.97 0.21
N GLU A 112 -3.08 18.06 -0.41
CA GLU A 112 -3.60 18.06 -1.78
C GLU A 112 -2.48 17.82 -2.79
N SER A 113 -1.40 18.62 -2.76
CA SER A 113 -0.25 18.46 -3.65
C SER A 113 0.43 17.09 -3.50
N ALA A 114 0.49 16.56 -2.27
CA ALA A 114 0.97 15.20 -2.01
C ALA A 114 0.07 14.15 -2.67
N THR A 115 -1.27 14.31 -2.55
CA THR A 115 -2.23 13.40 -3.18
C THR A 115 -2.09 13.39 -4.70
N GLU A 116 -2.00 14.57 -5.31
CA GLU A 116 -1.79 14.71 -6.76
C GLU A 116 -0.49 14.04 -7.23
N ARG A 117 0.59 14.24 -6.48
CA ARG A 117 1.89 13.64 -6.80
C ARG A 117 1.88 12.10 -6.70
N VAL A 118 1.25 11.55 -5.66
CA VAL A 118 1.08 10.09 -5.53
C VAL A 118 0.23 9.53 -6.67
N ALA A 119 -0.88 10.19 -7.01
CA ALA A 119 -1.73 9.78 -8.13
C ALA A 119 -0.96 9.77 -9.46
N ALA A 120 -0.19 10.83 -9.72
CA ALA A 120 0.62 10.95 -10.93
C ALA A 120 1.72 9.88 -10.99
N ALA A 121 2.43 9.63 -9.88
CA ALA A 121 3.47 8.60 -9.80
C ALA A 121 2.92 7.19 -10.01
N ALA A 122 1.78 6.87 -9.38
CA ALA A 122 1.10 5.59 -9.58
C ALA A 122 0.66 5.41 -11.04
N GLY A 123 0.01 6.42 -11.63
CA GLY A 123 -0.41 6.40 -13.02
C GLY A 123 0.75 6.22 -14.01
N ALA A 124 1.87 6.91 -13.78
CA ALA A 124 3.08 6.78 -14.60
C ALA A 124 3.71 5.38 -14.51
N ALA A 125 3.61 4.74 -13.35
CA ALA A 125 4.09 3.38 -13.12
C ALA A 125 3.08 2.29 -13.50
N GLY A 126 1.87 2.66 -13.92
CA GLY A 126 0.79 1.70 -14.24
C GLY A 126 0.26 0.96 -13.02
N LYS A 127 0.28 1.60 -11.85
CA LYS A 127 -0.13 1.00 -10.57
C LYS A 127 -1.36 1.67 -10.00
N ASP A 128 -2.09 0.93 -9.19
CA ASP A 128 -3.21 1.48 -8.44
C ASP A 128 -2.76 2.29 -7.24
N TRP A 129 -3.58 3.24 -6.87
CA TRP A 129 -3.38 4.03 -5.67
C TRP A 129 -4.69 4.26 -4.92
N GLY A 130 -4.58 4.70 -3.69
CA GLY A 130 -5.74 5.05 -2.91
C GLY A 130 -5.45 5.80 -1.63
N ARG A 131 -6.51 6.09 -0.89
CA ARG A 131 -6.41 6.71 0.43
C ARG A 131 -7.71 6.53 1.23
N GLN A 132 -7.62 6.84 2.51
CA GLN A 132 -8.78 7.01 3.36
C GLN A 132 -9.37 8.42 3.20
N GLY A 133 -10.71 8.51 3.27
CA GLY A 133 -11.42 9.79 3.26
C GLY A 133 -12.89 9.66 3.67
N GLY A 134 -13.54 10.80 3.88
CA GLY A 134 -14.99 10.87 4.08
C GLY A 134 -15.76 10.57 2.80
N SER A 135 -17.06 10.33 2.92
CA SER A 135 -17.94 9.99 1.78
C SER A 135 -17.91 11.05 0.67
N GLU A 136 -17.71 12.31 1.04
CA GLU A 136 -17.63 13.44 0.12
C GLU A 136 -16.37 13.40 -0.78
N LEU A 137 -15.32 12.72 -0.35
CA LEU A 137 -14.07 12.58 -1.11
C LEU A 137 -14.07 11.37 -2.05
N MET A 138 -14.92 10.38 -1.85
CA MET A 138 -14.87 9.13 -2.61
C MET A 138 -15.04 9.35 -4.11
N GLY A 139 -16.03 10.14 -4.53
CA GLY A 139 -16.24 10.48 -5.94
C GLY A 139 -15.04 11.21 -6.56
N PRO A 140 -14.61 12.33 -6.01
CA PRO A 140 -13.43 13.04 -6.50
C PRO A 140 -12.15 12.21 -6.57
N LEU A 141 -11.88 11.35 -5.58
CA LEU A 141 -10.72 10.46 -5.58
C LEU A 141 -10.82 9.39 -6.68
N PHE A 142 -12.02 8.83 -6.85
CA PHE A 142 -12.26 7.87 -7.93
C PHE A 142 -12.05 8.50 -9.31
N ASP A 143 -12.51 9.73 -9.51
CA ASP A 143 -12.32 10.49 -10.75
C ASP A 143 -10.84 10.80 -11.02
N GLN A 144 -10.02 10.94 -9.96
CA GLN A 144 -8.57 11.07 -10.05
C GLN A 144 -7.85 9.73 -10.31
N GLY A 145 -8.57 8.63 -10.39
CA GLY A 145 -8.03 7.32 -10.69
C GLY A 145 -7.72 6.45 -9.45
N ALA A 146 -8.10 6.87 -8.24
CA ALA A 146 -7.96 6.02 -7.06
C ALA A 146 -8.80 4.75 -7.18
N ARG A 147 -8.25 3.61 -6.74
CA ARG A 147 -8.90 2.29 -6.76
C ARG A 147 -8.95 1.62 -5.39
N LEU A 148 -8.12 2.08 -4.46
CA LEU A 148 -8.06 1.61 -3.08
C LEU A 148 -8.66 2.68 -2.17
N LEU A 149 -9.98 2.67 -1.98
CA LEU A 149 -10.68 3.67 -1.19
C LEU A 149 -11.13 3.07 0.15
N ALA A 150 -10.69 3.67 1.26
CA ALA A 150 -11.13 3.32 2.59
C ALA A 150 -12.04 4.40 3.16
N HIS A 151 -13.22 4.03 3.63
CA HIS A 151 -14.20 4.92 4.21
C HIS A 151 -14.76 4.37 5.51
N GLY A 152 -14.87 5.27 6.49
CA GLY A 152 -15.43 4.93 7.80
C GLY A 152 -14.52 4.06 8.65
N GLY A 153 -15.07 3.61 9.75
CA GLY A 153 -14.48 2.69 10.71
C GLY A 153 -15.53 2.28 11.72
N ASP A 154 -15.45 1.07 12.22
CA ASP A 154 -16.36 0.49 13.19
C ASP A 154 -16.42 1.32 14.49
N PHE A 155 -15.28 1.84 14.95
CA PHE A 155 -15.24 2.71 16.11
C PHE A 155 -16.02 4.02 15.89
N GLY A 156 -15.80 4.71 14.76
CA GLY A 156 -16.53 5.94 14.41
C GLY A 156 -18.03 5.70 14.30
N ALA A 157 -18.43 4.66 13.59
CA ALA A 157 -19.84 4.29 13.44
C ALA A 157 -20.52 3.97 14.79
N ASN A 158 -19.82 3.30 15.70
CA ASN A 158 -20.34 3.02 17.04
C ASN A 158 -20.43 4.30 17.89
N MET A 159 -19.47 5.22 17.78
CA MET A 159 -19.50 6.48 18.52
C MET A 159 -20.65 7.39 18.05
N ASP A 160 -20.88 7.47 16.75
CA ASP A 160 -22.00 8.25 16.18
C ASP A 160 -23.35 7.71 16.68
N HIS A 161 -23.50 6.39 16.72
CA HIS A 161 -24.73 5.73 17.22
C HIS A 161 -24.95 5.92 18.73
N LEU A 162 -23.90 6.11 19.53
CA LEU A 162 -24.03 6.38 20.96
C LEU A 162 -24.35 7.84 21.29
N GLN A 163 -24.27 8.75 20.31
CA GLN A 163 -24.60 10.18 20.46
C GLN A 163 -26.02 10.52 20.01
N GLU A 164 -26.72 9.59 19.36
CA GLU A 164 -28.14 9.66 19.01
C GLU A 164 -29.02 9.16 20.17
#